data_c8ef3db3e33ec0694ab8c7d1ffb85042
#
_entry.id   c8ef3db3e33ec0694ab8c7d1ffb85042
#
_cell.length_a   1.000
_cell.length_b   1.000
_cell.length_c   1.000
_cell.angle_alpha   90.00
_cell.angle_beta   90.00
_cell.angle_gamma   90.00
#
_symmetry.space_group_name_H-M   'P 1'
#
loop_
_entity.id
_entity.type
_entity.pdbx_description
1 polymer ?
#
loop_
_entity_poly.entity_id
_entity_poly.type
_entity_poly.pdbx_seq_one_letter_code
_entity_poly.pdbx_strand_id
1 'polypeptide(L)'
;MNKIFKLFMLAAVVLGFSSCYNEFEEPAPAKVWTKADFADSKLISIKDFKQLFYDKYGNGASSLGKTLEVTEDYVISGKVISSDQAGNVYKSVYIYDESSESAIELKLMVSNYVYFHVGQTLFVKTKGLAIGSYRYMLSVGGMPTAEDIAKGYANRNLENTLFVDQHVFKGELGSLTEDDTLVINSSNYKTALNDDALGRLVRFEGLTYTEGSFDRDKYPQYLETTYPNGSTTAVYENKYYSEEGLTPTYAYSYGGNRYYGSSLFNYENATTTSGNYILRVSGYSNFALQPLPTNGAKGNITAIYTKYSSKSGGYIKYQLLVNSMNDIDF
;
A
#
# COMPACT_ATOMS: atom_id res chain seq x y z
N MET A 1 32.88 56.78 27.82
CA MET A 1 32.80 55.36 28.15
C MET A 1 34.14 54.72 27.85
N ASN A 2 34.88 54.26 28.90
CA ASN A 2 36.25 53.79 28.79
C ASN A 2 36.36 52.51 27.89
N LYS A 3 37.39 52.47 27.05
CA LYS A 3 37.67 51.31 26.16
C LYS A 3 37.69 49.98 26.92
N ILE A 4 38.13 50.00 28.19
CA ILE A 4 38.12 48.86 29.12
C ILE A 4 36.70 48.36 29.41
N PHE A 5 35.73 49.28 29.62
CA PHE A 5 34.34 48.91 29.89
C PHE A 5 33.64 48.28 28.69
N LYS A 6 33.96 48.72 27.47
CA LYS A 6 33.48 48.09 26.23
C LYS A 6 34.06 46.70 26.04
N LEU A 7 35.33 46.47 26.42
CA LEU A 7 35.98 45.18 26.35
C LEU A 7 35.36 44.17 27.34
N PHE A 8 35.05 44.63 28.57
CA PHE A 8 34.36 43.83 29.58
C PHE A 8 32.93 43.47 29.17
N MET A 9 32.19 44.38 28.56
CA MET A 9 30.86 44.09 28.05
C MET A 9 30.89 43.10 26.89
N LEU A 10 31.87 43.23 25.99
CA LEU A 10 32.02 42.26 24.87
C LEU A 10 32.42 40.86 25.37
N ALA A 11 33.31 40.78 26.37
CA ALA A 11 33.69 39.51 27.01
C ALA A 11 32.50 38.85 27.77
N ALA A 12 31.67 39.62 28.45
CA ALA A 12 30.49 39.13 29.15
C ALA A 12 29.41 38.60 28.17
N VAL A 13 29.26 39.24 27.00
CA VAL A 13 28.35 38.75 25.93
C VAL A 13 28.87 37.45 25.34
N VAL A 14 30.18 37.31 25.06
CA VAL A 14 30.75 36.09 24.50
C VAL A 14 30.66 34.92 25.49
N LEU A 15 30.85 35.18 26.81
CA LEU A 15 30.70 34.14 27.84
C LEU A 15 29.24 33.76 28.10
N GLY A 16 28.27 34.64 27.84
CA GLY A 16 26.85 34.35 27.97
C GLY A 16 26.32 33.41 26.87
N PHE A 17 26.95 33.41 25.70
CA PHE A 17 26.52 32.53 24.61
C PHE A 17 27.17 31.13 24.63
N SER A 18 28.26 30.95 25.40
CA SER A 18 28.91 29.64 25.51
C SER A 18 28.27 28.69 26.53
N SER A 19 27.39 29.21 27.40
CA SER A 19 26.78 28.44 28.49
C SER A 19 25.58 27.60 28.09
N CYS A 20 24.98 27.82 26.90
CA CYS A 20 23.77 27.08 26.48
C CYS A 20 24.03 25.96 25.44
N TYR A 21 25.30 25.68 25.11
CA TYR A 21 25.58 24.77 23.95
C TYR A 21 26.10 23.39 24.34
N ASN A 22 26.29 23.07 25.60
CA ASN A 22 27.00 21.84 26.01
C ASN A 22 26.18 20.83 26.83
N GLU A 23 24.87 21.00 26.97
CA GLU A 23 24.04 20.04 27.73
C GLU A 23 22.80 19.56 26.93
N PHE A 24 22.96 19.31 25.65
CA PHE A 24 21.95 18.44 24.99
C PHE A 24 22.37 17.00 25.30
N GLU A 25 21.72 16.40 26.28
CA GLU A 25 21.74 14.95 26.42
C GLU A 25 21.25 14.36 25.08
N GLU A 26 22.05 13.47 24.51
CA GLU A 26 21.58 12.73 23.32
C GLU A 26 20.25 12.05 23.68
N PRO A 27 19.21 12.21 22.87
CA PRO A 27 17.94 11.56 23.15
C PRO A 27 18.17 10.05 23.25
N ALA A 28 17.59 9.44 24.27
CA ALA A 28 17.68 8.00 24.45
C ALA A 28 17.26 7.28 23.14
N PRO A 29 17.97 6.22 22.74
CA PRO A 29 17.61 5.46 21.55
C PRO A 29 16.13 5.05 21.59
N ALA A 30 15.44 5.17 20.46
CA ALA A 30 14.06 4.74 20.38
C ALA A 30 13.96 3.25 20.74
N LYS A 31 12.97 2.90 21.55
CA LYS A 31 12.76 1.50 21.95
C LYS A 31 12.47 0.65 20.72
N VAL A 32 13.21 -0.44 20.58
CA VAL A 32 12.92 -1.52 19.64
C VAL A 32 12.07 -2.56 20.35
N TRP A 33 10.85 -2.74 19.87
CA TRP A 33 9.89 -3.68 20.50
C TRP A 33 10.13 -5.10 19.99
N THR A 34 9.85 -6.07 20.87
CA THR A 34 10.01 -7.51 20.61
C THR A 34 8.75 -8.26 21.02
N LYS A 35 8.62 -9.52 20.65
CA LYS A 35 7.50 -10.38 21.08
C LYS A 35 7.40 -10.46 22.62
N ALA A 36 8.52 -10.39 23.32
CA ALA A 36 8.56 -10.46 24.80
C ALA A 36 7.88 -9.25 25.47
N ASP A 37 7.85 -8.11 24.81
CA ASP A 37 7.18 -6.90 25.32
C ASP A 37 5.64 -7.02 25.33
N PHE A 38 5.09 -8.05 24.70
CA PHE A 38 3.66 -8.33 24.60
C PHE A 38 3.26 -9.64 25.28
N ALA A 39 4.02 -10.08 26.29
CA ALA A 39 3.78 -11.35 27.01
C ALA A 39 2.40 -11.42 27.69
N ASP A 40 1.84 -10.27 28.08
CA ASP A 40 0.51 -10.17 28.69
C ASP A 40 -0.63 -10.11 27.65
N SER A 41 -0.32 -10.00 26.36
CA SER A 41 -1.28 -9.97 25.26
C SER A 41 -1.34 -11.32 24.54
N LYS A 42 -2.38 -11.55 23.76
CA LYS A 42 -2.50 -12.75 22.92
C LYS A 42 -1.80 -12.50 21.57
N LEU A 43 -0.58 -13.03 21.41
CA LEU A 43 0.09 -13.05 20.11
C LEU A 43 -0.66 -13.99 19.17
N ILE A 44 -1.07 -13.51 18.00
CA ILE A 44 -1.81 -14.27 17.00
C ILE A 44 -1.17 -14.04 15.61
N SER A 45 -1.15 -15.07 14.77
CA SER A 45 -0.69 -14.92 13.39
C SER A 45 -1.64 -14.01 12.57
N ILE A 46 -1.13 -13.37 11.53
CA ILE A 46 -2.00 -12.57 10.61
C ILE A 46 -3.05 -13.47 9.96
N LYS A 47 -2.73 -14.71 9.64
CA LYS A 47 -3.67 -15.69 9.08
C LYS A 47 -4.83 -15.98 10.02
N ASP A 48 -4.52 -16.34 11.28
CA ASP A 48 -5.54 -16.64 12.28
C ASP A 48 -6.35 -15.39 12.64
N PHE A 49 -5.71 -14.22 12.65
CA PHE A 49 -6.40 -12.95 12.87
C PHE A 49 -7.42 -12.64 11.76
N LYS A 50 -7.07 -12.87 10.50
CA LYS A 50 -8.00 -12.78 9.36
C LYS A 50 -9.12 -13.81 9.48
N GLN A 51 -8.83 -15.00 10.00
CA GLN A 51 -9.80 -16.07 10.19
C GLN A 51 -10.93 -15.66 11.13
N LEU A 52 -10.66 -14.86 12.17
CA LEU A 52 -11.71 -14.31 13.07
C LEU A 52 -12.81 -13.57 12.27
N PHE A 53 -12.42 -12.83 11.25
CA PHE A 53 -13.35 -12.14 10.38
C PHE A 53 -14.11 -13.11 9.46
N TYR A 54 -13.39 -14.06 8.86
CA TYR A 54 -13.98 -15.04 7.94
C TYR A 54 -14.94 -16.01 8.63
N ASP A 55 -14.68 -16.38 9.87
CA ASP A 55 -15.59 -17.22 10.67
C ASP A 55 -16.95 -16.54 10.87
N LYS A 56 -16.96 -15.22 10.97
CA LYS A 56 -18.20 -14.44 11.17
C LYS A 56 -18.92 -14.10 9.87
N TYR A 57 -18.19 -13.75 8.81
CA TYR A 57 -18.78 -13.15 7.61
C TYR A 57 -18.50 -13.93 6.31
N GLY A 58 -17.63 -14.95 6.37
CA GLY A 58 -17.13 -15.64 5.18
C GLY A 58 -16.09 -14.80 4.42
N ASN A 59 -15.55 -15.38 3.36
CA ASN A 59 -14.54 -14.76 2.48
C ASN A 59 -15.08 -14.31 1.11
N GLY A 60 -16.39 -14.47 0.87
CA GLY A 60 -17.07 -14.16 -0.39
C GLY A 60 -17.78 -12.80 -0.38
N ALA A 61 -18.78 -12.69 -1.24
CA ALA A 61 -19.56 -11.46 -1.41
C ALA A 61 -20.28 -11.00 -0.13
N SER A 62 -20.58 -11.93 0.78
CA SER A 62 -21.20 -11.64 2.09
C SER A 62 -20.29 -10.82 3.02
N SER A 63 -18.99 -10.83 2.80
CA SER A 63 -18.00 -10.11 3.60
C SER A 63 -17.88 -8.63 3.24
N LEU A 64 -18.36 -8.23 2.06
CA LEU A 64 -18.20 -6.87 1.55
C LEU A 64 -18.82 -5.82 2.47
N GLY A 65 -18.02 -4.81 2.83
CA GLY A 65 -18.45 -3.71 3.68
C GLY A 65 -18.70 -4.10 5.14
N LYS A 66 -18.35 -5.33 5.54
CA LYS A 66 -18.49 -5.79 6.91
C LYS A 66 -17.36 -5.31 7.80
N THR A 67 -17.70 -5.12 9.06
CA THR A 67 -16.78 -4.67 10.12
C THR A 67 -16.84 -5.67 11.29
N LEU A 68 -15.68 -6.11 11.75
CA LEU A 68 -15.52 -6.86 12.98
C LEU A 68 -14.72 -6.03 13.97
N GLU A 69 -15.35 -5.63 15.07
CA GLU A 69 -14.65 -5.01 16.20
C GLU A 69 -13.77 -6.06 16.90
N VAL A 70 -12.53 -5.69 17.21
CA VAL A 70 -11.58 -6.52 17.95
C VAL A 70 -11.66 -6.17 19.43
N THR A 71 -12.29 -7.05 20.22
CA THR A 71 -12.49 -6.85 21.67
C THR A 71 -11.40 -7.48 22.53
N GLU A 72 -10.77 -8.54 22.01
CA GLU A 72 -9.69 -9.26 22.68
C GLU A 72 -8.35 -8.52 22.50
N ASP A 73 -7.45 -8.69 23.47
CA ASP A 73 -6.11 -8.09 23.44
C ASP A 73 -5.17 -8.88 22.52
N TYR A 74 -5.50 -8.91 21.24
CA TYR A 74 -4.65 -9.53 20.23
C TYR A 74 -3.52 -8.60 19.80
N VAL A 75 -2.35 -9.20 19.57
CA VAL A 75 -1.21 -8.55 18.91
C VAL A 75 -0.83 -9.36 17.68
N ILE A 76 -0.84 -8.72 16.52
CA ILE A 76 -0.29 -9.26 15.28
C ILE A 76 1.07 -8.63 15.00
N SER A 77 1.92 -9.32 14.25
CA SER A 77 3.21 -8.79 13.85
C SER A 77 3.56 -9.18 12.42
N GLY A 78 4.36 -8.34 11.76
CA GLY A 78 4.85 -8.62 10.41
C GLY A 78 5.86 -7.60 9.94
N LYS A 79 6.59 -7.95 8.87
CA LYS A 79 7.50 -7.04 8.18
C LYS A 79 6.71 -6.07 7.29
N VAL A 80 7.08 -4.81 7.27
CA VAL A 80 6.54 -3.82 6.33
C VAL A 80 6.98 -4.17 4.92
N ILE A 81 6.02 -4.36 4.01
CA ILE A 81 6.25 -4.72 2.61
C ILE A 81 5.77 -3.65 1.61
N SER A 82 5.29 -2.52 2.11
CA SER A 82 4.82 -1.42 1.27
C SER A 82 5.41 -0.08 1.66
N SER A 83 5.41 0.86 0.70
CA SER A 83 5.84 2.24 0.92
C SER A 83 4.91 3.19 0.17
N ASP A 84 4.49 4.26 0.84
CA ASP A 84 3.72 5.34 0.23
C ASP A 84 4.59 6.50 -0.28
N GLN A 85 5.91 6.35 -0.29
CA GLN A 85 6.87 7.38 -0.69
C GLN A 85 6.68 7.85 -2.14
N ALA A 86 6.38 6.93 -3.04
CA ALA A 86 6.14 7.29 -4.45
C ALA A 86 4.71 7.78 -4.73
N GLY A 87 3.81 7.80 -3.73
CA GLY A 87 2.44 8.31 -3.85
C GLY A 87 1.45 7.38 -4.53
N ASN A 88 1.81 6.10 -4.76
CA ASN A 88 0.89 5.11 -5.29
C ASN A 88 0.10 4.39 -4.19
N VAL A 89 0.76 3.96 -3.13
CA VAL A 89 0.11 3.53 -1.88
C VAL A 89 -0.36 4.79 -1.13
N TYR A 90 -1.55 4.76 -0.54
CA TYR A 90 -2.10 5.93 0.13
C TYR A 90 -2.75 5.59 1.45
N LYS A 91 -2.26 6.21 2.53
CA LYS A 91 -2.76 6.04 3.91
C LYS A 91 -2.77 4.57 4.39
N SER A 92 -1.91 3.74 3.84
CA SER A 92 -1.85 2.31 4.12
C SER A 92 -0.41 1.86 4.31
N VAL A 93 -0.24 0.87 5.18
CA VAL A 93 0.98 0.08 5.31
C VAL A 93 0.58 -1.39 5.26
N TYR A 94 1.20 -2.17 4.39
CA TYR A 94 1.01 -3.62 4.35
C TYR A 94 2.11 -4.27 5.16
N ILE A 95 1.72 -5.20 6.04
CA ILE A 95 2.65 -6.02 6.82
C ILE A 95 2.47 -7.50 6.47
N TYR A 96 3.59 -8.21 6.40
CA TYR A 96 3.66 -9.64 6.08
C TYR A 96 4.20 -10.44 7.25
N ASP A 97 3.45 -11.44 7.66
CA ASP A 97 3.84 -12.44 8.67
C ASP A 97 4.37 -13.68 7.97
N GLU A 98 5.69 -13.81 7.96
CA GLU A 98 6.39 -14.95 7.36
C GLU A 98 5.95 -16.29 7.97
N SER A 99 5.68 -16.33 9.29
CA SER A 99 5.34 -17.57 9.97
C SER A 99 4.02 -18.19 9.54
N SER A 100 3.09 -17.37 9.04
CA SER A 100 1.77 -17.77 8.55
C SER A 100 1.58 -17.55 7.06
N GLU A 101 2.61 -17.04 6.38
CA GLU A 101 2.60 -16.66 4.96
C GLU A 101 1.41 -15.75 4.58
N SER A 102 1.02 -14.87 5.48
CA SER A 102 -0.15 -14.00 5.34
C SER A 102 0.20 -12.54 5.53
N ALA A 103 -0.54 -11.68 4.85
CA ALA A 103 -0.36 -10.23 4.95
C ALA A 103 -1.68 -9.52 5.21
N ILE A 104 -1.60 -8.31 5.77
CA ILE A 104 -2.77 -7.47 6.02
C ILE A 104 -2.43 -5.99 5.84
N GLU A 105 -3.42 -5.22 5.42
CA GLU A 105 -3.35 -3.77 5.32
C GLU A 105 -3.60 -3.12 6.68
N LEU A 106 -2.76 -2.18 7.08
CA LEU A 106 -2.99 -1.26 8.18
C LEU A 106 -3.42 0.09 7.59
N LYS A 107 -4.59 0.58 7.97
CA LYS A 107 -5.10 1.88 7.55
C LYS A 107 -4.58 2.96 8.49
N LEU A 108 -3.58 3.68 8.05
CA LEU A 108 -2.85 4.65 8.85
C LEU A 108 -3.01 6.08 8.30
N MET A 109 -2.01 6.92 8.50
CA MET A 109 -1.96 8.31 8.05
C MET A 109 -1.29 8.44 6.66
N VAL A 110 -1.06 9.66 6.21
CA VAL A 110 -0.23 9.96 5.03
C VAL A 110 1.25 9.93 5.39
N SER A 111 2.11 9.71 4.40
CA SER A 111 3.58 9.73 4.54
C SER A 111 4.10 8.72 5.57
N ASN A 112 3.51 7.54 5.58
CA ASN A 112 3.89 6.45 6.47
C ASN A 112 5.36 6.04 6.31
N TYR A 113 5.94 6.19 5.11
CA TYR A 113 7.35 5.87 4.82
C TYR A 113 8.35 6.61 5.71
N VAL A 114 7.96 7.77 6.28
CA VAL A 114 8.80 8.52 7.23
C VAL A 114 8.87 7.82 8.58
N TYR A 115 7.83 7.08 8.95
CA TYR A 115 7.68 6.43 10.25
C TYR A 115 7.99 4.95 10.22
N PHE A 116 7.66 4.26 9.12
CA PHE A 116 7.74 2.81 8.98
C PHE A 116 8.53 2.46 7.73
N HIS A 117 9.65 1.79 7.91
CA HIS A 117 10.55 1.44 6.80
C HIS A 117 10.22 0.07 6.25
N VAL A 118 10.34 -0.10 4.94
CA VAL A 118 10.23 -1.43 4.30
C VAL A 118 11.26 -2.39 4.93
N GLY A 119 10.81 -3.59 5.29
CA GLY A 119 11.60 -4.59 6.01
C GLY A 119 11.56 -4.44 7.54
N GLN A 120 11.07 -3.33 8.09
CA GLN A 120 10.92 -3.15 9.52
C GLN A 120 9.80 -4.05 10.08
N THR A 121 10.06 -4.73 11.19
CA THR A 121 9.01 -5.45 11.92
C THR A 121 8.10 -4.47 12.66
N LEU A 122 6.80 -4.65 12.53
CA LEU A 122 5.80 -3.94 13.33
C LEU A 122 5.03 -4.94 14.20
N PHE A 123 4.67 -4.50 15.40
CA PHE A 123 3.71 -5.15 16.29
C PHE A 123 2.48 -4.26 16.39
N VAL A 124 1.29 -4.84 16.23
CA VAL A 124 0.03 -4.09 16.24
C VAL A 124 -0.89 -4.61 17.33
N LYS A 125 -1.15 -3.79 18.34
CA LYS A 125 -2.20 -4.02 19.35
C LYS A 125 -3.55 -3.71 18.71
N THR A 126 -4.37 -4.73 18.53
CA THR A 126 -5.60 -4.62 17.73
C THR A 126 -6.86 -4.38 18.54
N LYS A 127 -6.82 -4.53 19.86
CA LYS A 127 -7.97 -4.28 20.75
C LYS A 127 -8.51 -2.87 20.57
N GLY A 128 -9.82 -2.74 20.33
CA GLY A 128 -10.50 -1.47 20.07
C GLY A 128 -10.41 -1.01 18.60
N LEU A 129 -9.66 -1.73 17.78
CA LEU A 129 -9.64 -1.54 16.33
C LEU A 129 -10.68 -2.42 15.64
N ALA A 130 -10.81 -2.25 14.34
CA ALA A 130 -11.71 -3.01 13.48
C ALA A 130 -10.98 -3.74 12.36
N ILE A 131 -11.35 -4.99 12.13
CA ILE A 131 -11.08 -5.66 10.85
C ILE A 131 -12.22 -5.25 9.90
N GLY A 132 -11.89 -4.59 8.81
CA GLY A 132 -12.85 -4.18 7.80
C GLY A 132 -12.58 -4.85 6.46
N SER A 133 -13.65 -5.21 5.72
CA SER A 133 -13.55 -5.70 4.35
C SER A 133 -14.00 -4.64 3.36
N TYR A 134 -13.04 -3.98 2.74
CA TYR A 134 -13.31 -3.04 1.65
C TYR A 134 -12.97 -3.69 0.32
N ARG A 135 -14.01 -3.89 -0.52
CA ARG A 135 -13.80 -4.43 -1.87
C ARG A 135 -13.05 -5.77 -1.92
N TYR A 136 -13.28 -6.64 -0.94
CA TYR A 136 -12.63 -7.94 -0.66
C TYR A 136 -11.29 -7.88 0.05
N MET A 137 -10.67 -6.72 0.19
CA MET A 137 -9.43 -6.62 0.97
C MET A 137 -9.74 -6.44 2.45
N LEU A 138 -9.11 -7.26 3.28
CA LEU A 138 -9.15 -7.07 4.73
C LEU A 138 -8.11 -6.05 5.16
N SER A 139 -8.51 -5.17 6.04
CA SER A 139 -7.63 -4.18 6.64
C SER A 139 -7.91 -4.01 8.14
N VAL A 140 -6.90 -3.56 8.88
CA VAL A 140 -7.01 -3.12 10.27
C VAL A 140 -7.05 -1.61 10.29
N GLY A 141 -8.02 -1.04 11.02
CA GLY A 141 -8.16 0.41 11.18
C GLY A 141 -9.06 0.74 12.36
N GLY A 142 -9.39 2.01 12.50
CA GLY A 142 -10.34 2.46 13.54
C GLY A 142 -11.77 2.01 13.26
N MET A 143 -12.60 1.98 14.29
CA MET A 143 -14.04 1.72 14.15
C MET A 143 -14.68 2.76 13.22
N PRO A 144 -15.50 2.32 12.24
CA PRO A 144 -16.16 3.24 11.33
C PRO A 144 -17.25 4.03 12.05
N THR A 145 -17.41 5.29 11.69
CA THR A 145 -18.55 6.11 12.10
C THR A 145 -19.79 5.76 11.25
N ALA A 146 -20.97 6.26 11.65
CA ALA A 146 -22.17 6.14 10.83
C ALA A 146 -21.99 6.76 9.43
N GLU A 147 -21.22 7.85 9.33
CA GLU A 147 -20.90 8.49 8.05
C GLU A 147 -19.99 7.62 7.19
N ASP A 148 -18.96 6.98 7.78
CA ASP A 148 -18.08 6.04 7.08
C ASP A 148 -18.87 4.87 6.50
N ILE A 149 -19.79 4.29 7.30
CA ILE A 149 -20.67 3.20 6.87
C ILE A 149 -21.58 3.65 5.73
N ALA A 150 -22.15 4.84 5.81
CA ALA A 150 -23.02 5.41 4.76
C ALA A 150 -22.25 5.60 3.43
N LYS A 151 -20.94 5.87 3.49
CA LYS A 151 -20.02 5.96 2.35
C LYS A 151 -19.51 4.59 1.88
N GLY A 152 -19.87 3.50 2.57
CA GLY A 152 -19.44 2.13 2.24
C GLY A 152 -18.06 1.75 2.76
N TYR A 153 -17.52 2.48 3.72
CA TYR A 153 -16.26 2.12 4.38
C TYR A 153 -16.50 1.15 5.54
N ALA A 154 -15.70 0.10 5.59
CA ALA A 154 -15.80 -0.94 6.62
C ALA A 154 -14.96 -0.63 7.88
N ASN A 155 -14.00 0.25 7.78
CA ASN A 155 -13.19 0.82 8.85
C ASN A 155 -12.58 2.14 8.40
N ARG A 156 -11.99 2.88 9.31
CA ARG A 156 -11.40 4.18 9.05
C ARG A 156 -9.89 4.19 9.29
N ASN A 157 -9.22 5.17 8.73
CA ASN A 157 -7.80 5.36 8.94
C ASN A 157 -7.50 5.86 10.37
N LEU A 158 -6.36 5.44 10.90
CA LEU A 158 -5.76 6.01 12.10
C LEU A 158 -4.93 7.24 11.67
N GLU A 159 -5.58 8.40 11.57
CA GLU A 159 -4.97 9.61 10.96
C GLU A 159 -4.20 10.48 11.97
N ASN A 160 -4.14 10.08 13.24
CA ASN A 160 -3.46 10.81 14.29
C ASN A 160 -2.30 9.97 14.84
N THR A 161 -1.11 10.57 14.93
CA THR A 161 0.09 9.92 15.47
C THR A 161 -0.12 9.36 16.86
N LEU A 162 -0.89 10.05 17.73
CA LEU A 162 -1.19 9.55 19.07
C LEU A 162 -1.96 8.23 19.06
N PHE A 163 -2.91 8.06 18.13
CA PHE A 163 -3.62 6.79 17.96
C PHE A 163 -2.72 5.73 17.33
N VAL A 164 -1.90 6.11 16.36
CA VAL A 164 -0.93 5.18 15.76
C VAL A 164 0.03 4.67 16.81
N ASP A 165 0.59 5.54 17.65
CA ASP A 165 1.57 5.20 18.69
C ASP A 165 0.97 4.33 19.83
N GLN A 166 -0.35 4.34 20.01
CA GLN A 166 -1.05 3.46 20.95
C GLN A 166 -1.22 2.02 20.43
N HIS A 167 -1.18 1.85 19.10
CA HIS A 167 -1.48 0.58 18.47
C HIS A 167 -0.31 -0.02 17.70
N VAL A 168 0.56 0.79 17.10
CA VAL A 168 1.63 0.33 16.21
C VAL A 168 3.00 0.56 16.84
N PHE A 169 3.69 -0.52 17.15
CA PHE A 169 4.97 -0.52 17.85
C PHE A 169 6.09 -0.98 16.89
N LYS A 170 7.18 -0.22 16.86
CA LYS A 170 8.31 -0.45 15.95
C LYS A 170 9.24 -1.49 16.54
N GLY A 171 9.38 -2.60 15.86
CA GLY A 171 10.38 -3.61 16.12
C GLY A 171 11.68 -3.35 15.37
N GLU A 172 12.43 -4.43 15.15
CA GLU A 172 13.72 -4.38 14.49
C GLU A 172 13.63 -3.82 13.07
N LEU A 173 14.61 -2.98 12.72
CA LEU A 173 14.85 -2.58 11.34
C LEU A 173 15.55 -3.73 10.61
N GLY A 174 14.91 -4.19 9.54
CA GLY A 174 15.42 -5.22 8.67
C GLY A 174 15.34 -4.81 7.21
N SER A 175 15.56 -5.78 6.35
CA SER A 175 15.32 -5.66 4.90
C SER A 175 14.43 -6.81 4.43
N LEU A 176 13.79 -6.64 3.29
CA LEU A 176 13.10 -7.75 2.63
C LEU A 176 14.13 -8.72 2.04
N THR A 177 13.79 -9.99 2.11
CA THR A 177 14.53 -11.11 1.50
C THR A 177 13.71 -11.71 0.37
N GLU A 178 14.27 -12.66 -0.37
CA GLU A 178 13.53 -13.39 -1.40
C GLU A 178 12.34 -14.15 -0.81
N ASP A 179 12.46 -14.66 0.41
CA ASP A 179 11.39 -15.40 1.12
C ASP A 179 10.19 -14.52 1.50
N ASP A 180 10.37 -13.21 1.58
CA ASP A 180 9.28 -12.26 1.83
C ASP A 180 8.41 -12.02 0.57
N THR A 181 8.82 -12.56 -0.60
CA THR A 181 8.17 -12.33 -1.89
C THR A 181 7.73 -13.63 -2.52
N LEU A 182 6.44 -13.75 -2.84
CA LEU A 182 5.92 -14.89 -3.59
C LEU A 182 6.25 -14.72 -5.09
N VAL A 183 6.95 -15.68 -5.70
CA VAL A 183 7.30 -15.63 -7.12
C VAL A 183 6.24 -16.37 -7.96
N ILE A 184 5.69 -15.66 -8.91
CA ILE A 184 4.65 -16.14 -9.85
C ILE A 184 5.15 -15.97 -11.29
N ASN A 185 4.91 -17.01 -12.09
CA ASN A 185 5.25 -17.04 -13.51
C ASN A 185 4.19 -17.80 -14.31
N SER A 186 4.39 -17.96 -15.61
CA SER A 186 3.46 -18.64 -16.51
C SER A 186 3.18 -20.11 -16.17
N SER A 187 4.04 -20.76 -15.39
CA SER A 187 3.88 -22.17 -15.03
C SER A 187 3.08 -22.38 -13.74
N ASN A 188 3.13 -21.42 -12.79
CA ASN A 188 2.55 -21.60 -11.45
C ASN A 188 1.39 -20.66 -11.10
N TYR A 189 1.08 -19.64 -11.92
CA TYR A 189 0.05 -18.64 -11.57
C TYR A 189 -1.34 -19.25 -11.30
N LYS A 190 -1.66 -20.40 -11.85
CA LYS A 190 -2.95 -21.08 -11.65
C LYS A 190 -3.05 -21.81 -10.31
N THR A 191 -1.94 -22.18 -9.74
CA THR A 191 -1.87 -23.04 -8.53
C THR A 191 -1.34 -22.32 -7.30
N ALA A 192 -0.34 -21.44 -7.48
CA ALA A 192 0.33 -20.77 -6.38
C ALA A 192 -0.36 -19.44 -5.97
N LEU A 193 -1.17 -18.85 -6.87
CA LEU A 193 -1.83 -17.57 -6.60
C LEU A 193 -3.31 -17.80 -6.27
N ASN A 194 -3.67 -17.58 -5.03
CA ASN A 194 -5.04 -17.72 -4.50
C ASN A 194 -5.35 -16.56 -3.53
N ASP A 195 -6.52 -16.62 -2.88
CA ASP A 195 -6.95 -15.56 -1.96
C ASP A 195 -6.09 -15.47 -0.68
N ASP A 196 -5.32 -16.49 -0.30
CA ASP A 196 -4.39 -16.43 0.83
C ASP A 196 -3.19 -15.51 0.52
N ALA A 197 -2.87 -15.34 -0.77
CA ALA A 197 -1.82 -14.43 -1.23
C ALA A 197 -2.24 -12.94 -1.20
N LEU A 198 -3.52 -12.63 -0.94
CA LEU A 198 -4.01 -11.26 -0.91
C LEU A 198 -3.30 -10.44 0.18
N GLY A 199 -2.80 -9.29 -0.24
CA GLY A 199 -2.01 -8.38 0.59
C GLY A 199 -0.51 -8.68 0.63
N ARG A 200 -0.05 -9.83 0.12
CA ARG A 200 1.38 -10.20 0.04
C ARG A 200 2.10 -9.42 -1.06
N LEU A 201 3.40 -9.28 -0.89
CA LEU A 201 4.28 -8.89 -1.97
C LEU A 201 4.48 -10.08 -2.92
N VAL A 202 4.22 -9.85 -4.20
CA VAL A 202 4.28 -10.88 -5.24
C VAL A 202 5.11 -10.36 -6.39
N ARG A 203 6.11 -11.14 -6.83
CA ARG A 203 6.88 -10.89 -8.04
C ARG A 203 6.28 -11.69 -9.16
N PHE A 204 5.72 -11.00 -10.14
CA PHE A 204 5.20 -11.59 -11.38
C PHE A 204 6.30 -11.55 -12.44
N GLU A 205 6.72 -12.70 -12.93
CA GLU A 205 7.76 -12.82 -13.95
C GLU A 205 7.17 -13.16 -15.31
N GLY A 206 7.59 -12.43 -16.34
CA GLY A 206 7.19 -12.66 -17.72
C GLY A 206 5.74 -12.27 -18.01
N LEU A 207 5.17 -11.28 -17.32
CA LEU A 207 3.88 -10.70 -17.68
C LEU A 207 3.96 -9.99 -19.02
N THR A 208 2.92 -10.09 -19.82
CA THR A 208 2.76 -9.37 -21.07
C THR A 208 1.86 -8.16 -20.85
N TYR A 209 2.33 -6.98 -21.24
CA TYR A 209 1.47 -5.80 -21.31
C TYR A 209 0.51 -5.90 -22.50
N THR A 210 -0.78 -5.64 -22.25
CA THR A 210 -1.82 -5.64 -23.30
C THR A 210 -2.46 -4.25 -23.36
N GLU A 211 -2.15 -3.55 -24.43
CA GLU A 211 -2.74 -2.24 -24.70
C GLU A 211 -4.23 -2.37 -25.03
N GLY A 212 -5.03 -1.43 -24.52
CA GLY A 212 -6.44 -1.32 -24.87
C GLY A 212 -6.66 -0.73 -26.26
N SER A 213 -7.88 -0.79 -26.74
CA SER A 213 -8.28 -0.11 -27.96
C SER A 213 -8.37 1.41 -27.72
N PHE A 214 -8.06 2.19 -28.76
CA PHE A 214 -8.05 3.64 -28.70
C PHE A 214 -8.84 4.25 -29.87
N ASP A 215 -9.91 4.97 -29.53
CA ASP A 215 -10.72 5.72 -30.50
C ASP A 215 -10.32 7.20 -30.44
N ARG A 216 -9.39 7.59 -31.30
CA ARG A 216 -8.84 8.96 -31.38
C ARG A 216 -9.87 10.00 -31.78
N ASP A 217 -10.84 9.65 -32.60
CA ASP A 217 -11.83 10.58 -33.12
C ASP A 217 -12.86 10.95 -32.08
N LYS A 218 -13.25 9.96 -31.25
CA LYS A 218 -14.26 10.12 -30.22
C LYS A 218 -13.68 10.56 -28.87
N TYR A 219 -12.52 10.00 -28.50
CA TYR A 219 -11.92 10.19 -27.19
C TYR A 219 -10.40 10.33 -27.30
N PRO A 220 -9.92 11.49 -27.74
CA PRO A 220 -8.50 11.67 -28.05
C PRO A 220 -7.55 11.63 -26.85
N GLN A 221 -8.08 11.49 -25.66
CA GLN A 221 -7.32 11.53 -24.40
C GLN A 221 -7.36 10.24 -23.58
N TYR A 222 -7.91 9.15 -24.09
CA TYR A 222 -7.94 7.91 -23.33
C TYR A 222 -7.88 6.64 -24.20
N LEU A 223 -7.42 5.56 -23.59
CA LEU A 223 -7.50 4.20 -24.10
C LEU A 223 -8.65 3.46 -23.42
N GLU A 224 -9.29 2.55 -24.15
CA GLU A 224 -10.21 1.58 -23.60
C GLU A 224 -9.49 0.26 -23.38
N THR A 225 -9.47 -0.22 -22.13
CA THR A 225 -9.02 -1.56 -21.80
C THR A 225 -10.21 -2.49 -21.67
N THR A 226 -10.27 -3.52 -22.51
CA THR A 226 -11.29 -4.56 -22.43
C THR A 226 -10.81 -5.69 -21.53
N TYR A 227 -11.56 -5.95 -20.47
CA TYR A 227 -11.29 -7.09 -19.59
C TYR A 227 -11.75 -8.39 -20.21
N PRO A 228 -11.24 -9.57 -19.74
CA PRO A 228 -11.60 -10.87 -20.28
C PRO A 228 -13.09 -11.20 -20.24
N ASN A 229 -13.88 -10.57 -19.36
CA ASN A 229 -15.34 -10.74 -19.31
C ASN A 229 -16.08 -9.84 -20.33
N GLY A 230 -15.37 -9.15 -21.20
CA GLY A 230 -15.95 -8.24 -22.20
C GLY A 230 -16.30 -6.83 -21.68
N SER A 231 -16.15 -6.55 -20.38
CA SER A 231 -16.32 -5.19 -19.89
C SER A 231 -15.15 -4.29 -20.27
N THR A 232 -15.43 -3.03 -20.57
CA THR A 232 -14.39 -2.03 -20.88
C THR A 232 -14.24 -1.02 -19.77
N THR A 233 -13.05 -0.46 -19.65
CA THR A 233 -12.78 0.71 -18.82
C THR A 233 -11.87 1.66 -19.57
N ALA A 234 -12.17 2.95 -19.48
CA ALA A 234 -11.31 3.97 -20.06
C ALA A 234 -10.04 4.10 -19.23
N VAL A 235 -8.90 4.11 -19.91
CA VAL A 235 -7.60 4.46 -19.37
C VAL A 235 -7.21 5.78 -20.02
N TYR A 236 -7.20 6.84 -19.25
CA TYR A 236 -6.92 8.16 -19.81
C TYR A 236 -5.42 8.36 -19.98
N GLU A 237 -5.07 8.96 -21.10
CA GLU A 237 -3.72 9.36 -21.41
C GLU A 237 -3.47 10.82 -21.09
N ASN A 238 -2.21 11.13 -20.82
CA ASN A 238 -1.79 12.51 -20.78
C ASN A 238 -1.62 13.03 -22.23
N LYS A 239 -2.52 13.88 -22.67
CA LYS A 239 -2.50 14.46 -24.02
C LYS A 239 -1.26 15.31 -24.35
N TYR A 240 -0.37 15.52 -23.40
CA TYR A 240 0.89 16.25 -23.61
C TYR A 240 2.03 15.38 -24.14
N TYR A 241 1.80 14.07 -24.30
CA TYR A 241 2.79 13.20 -24.92
C TYR A 241 2.61 13.22 -26.45
N SER A 242 3.49 13.95 -27.08
CA SER A 242 3.80 14.06 -28.51
C SER A 242 2.65 14.40 -29.50
N GLU A 243 2.95 15.28 -30.44
CA GLU A 243 2.09 15.63 -31.58
C GLU A 243 1.88 14.43 -32.53
N GLU A 244 2.68 13.38 -32.45
CA GLU A 244 2.68 12.24 -33.39
C GLU A 244 1.91 11.01 -32.95
N GLY A 245 1.48 10.94 -31.71
CA GLY A 245 0.73 9.81 -31.18
C GLY A 245 0.68 9.85 -29.67
N LEU A 246 -0.50 9.55 -29.09
CA LEU A 246 -0.65 9.47 -27.66
C LEU A 246 0.07 8.23 -27.17
N THR A 247 1.04 8.40 -26.27
CA THR A 247 1.68 7.29 -25.58
C THR A 247 0.94 7.07 -24.28
N PRO A 248 0.38 5.88 -24.03
CA PRO A 248 -0.29 5.59 -22.78
C PRO A 248 0.67 5.66 -21.60
N THR A 249 0.18 6.19 -20.49
CA THR A 249 0.96 6.37 -19.25
C THR A 249 0.36 5.53 -18.12
N TYR A 250 1.15 5.29 -17.06
CA TYR A 250 0.70 4.49 -15.91
C TYR A 250 -0.53 5.08 -15.21
N ALA A 251 -0.65 6.40 -15.16
CA ALA A 251 -1.85 7.12 -14.75
C ALA A 251 -1.95 8.42 -15.55
N TYR A 252 -2.95 9.25 -15.28
CA TYR A 252 -3.16 10.43 -16.11
C TYR A 252 -3.69 11.62 -15.32
N SER A 253 -3.57 12.82 -15.93
CA SER A 253 -4.24 14.02 -15.46
C SER A 253 -5.04 14.68 -16.58
N TYR A 254 -6.22 15.20 -16.24
CA TYR A 254 -7.10 15.87 -17.19
C TYR A 254 -7.88 16.99 -16.49
N GLY A 255 -7.92 18.17 -17.12
CA GLY A 255 -8.65 19.32 -16.58
C GLY A 255 -8.19 19.74 -15.17
N GLY A 256 -6.90 19.57 -14.85
CA GLY A 256 -6.34 19.88 -13.54
C GLY A 256 -6.56 18.78 -12.48
N ASN A 257 -7.29 17.74 -12.79
CA ASN A 257 -7.51 16.61 -11.90
C ASN A 257 -6.54 15.46 -12.19
N ARG A 258 -6.21 14.70 -11.16
CA ARG A 258 -5.37 13.50 -11.22
C ARG A 258 -6.22 12.26 -11.08
N TYR A 259 -6.03 11.30 -11.96
CA TYR A 259 -6.84 10.11 -12.06
C TYR A 259 -6.00 8.85 -11.99
N TYR A 260 -6.60 7.76 -11.52
CA TYR A 260 -5.97 6.45 -11.53
C TYR A 260 -5.87 5.87 -12.93
N GLY A 261 -4.70 5.35 -13.28
CA GLY A 261 -4.54 4.46 -14.41
C GLY A 261 -4.90 3.02 -14.07
N SER A 262 -5.26 2.26 -15.08
CA SER A 262 -5.57 0.83 -14.98
C SER A 262 -5.09 0.14 -16.26
N SER A 263 -3.97 -0.55 -16.18
CA SER A 263 -3.34 -1.19 -17.33
C SER A 263 -3.40 -2.70 -17.20
N LEU A 264 -3.65 -3.40 -18.30
CA LEU A 264 -3.81 -4.85 -18.30
C LEU A 264 -2.47 -5.53 -18.56
N PHE A 265 -2.14 -6.43 -17.66
CA PHE A 265 -1.00 -7.36 -17.77
C PHE A 265 -1.49 -8.77 -17.64
N ASN A 266 -0.99 -9.68 -18.46
CA ASN A 266 -1.48 -11.07 -18.46
C ASN A 266 -0.39 -12.08 -18.78
N TYR A 267 -0.69 -13.33 -18.44
CA TYR A 267 0.05 -14.48 -18.94
C TYR A 267 -0.60 -15.03 -20.22
N GLU A 268 0.19 -15.64 -21.06
CA GLU A 268 -0.31 -16.43 -22.18
C GLU A 268 -1.27 -17.52 -21.65
N ASN A 269 -2.39 -17.73 -22.33
CA ASN A 269 -3.47 -18.62 -21.90
C ASN A 269 -4.20 -18.20 -20.60
N ALA A 270 -4.18 -16.93 -20.27
CA ALA A 270 -5.00 -16.38 -19.20
C ALA A 270 -6.51 -16.63 -19.46
N THR A 271 -7.26 -16.83 -18.39
CA THR A 271 -8.72 -16.99 -18.42
C THR A 271 -9.40 -15.78 -17.81
N THR A 272 -10.72 -15.71 -17.83
CA THR A 272 -11.48 -14.63 -17.20
C THR A 272 -11.20 -14.48 -15.70
N THR A 273 -10.77 -15.52 -15.02
CA THR A 273 -10.59 -15.57 -13.57
C THR A 273 -9.14 -15.77 -13.12
N SER A 274 -8.21 -15.99 -14.05
CA SER A 274 -6.83 -16.30 -13.73
C SER A 274 -5.87 -15.80 -14.80
N GLY A 275 -4.74 -15.26 -14.37
CA GLY A 275 -3.67 -14.80 -15.27
C GLY A 275 -3.86 -13.43 -15.86
N ASN A 276 -4.91 -12.69 -15.45
CA ASN A 276 -5.18 -11.31 -15.87
C ASN A 276 -5.11 -10.39 -14.65
N TYR A 277 -4.26 -9.40 -14.71
CA TYR A 277 -3.99 -8.48 -13.60
C TYR A 277 -4.08 -7.04 -14.08
N ILE A 278 -4.61 -6.18 -13.23
CA ILE A 278 -4.71 -4.75 -13.48
C ILE A 278 -3.62 -4.05 -12.65
N LEU A 279 -2.62 -3.52 -13.31
CA LEU A 279 -1.72 -2.59 -12.65
C LEU A 279 -2.47 -1.29 -12.36
N ARG A 280 -2.67 -1.01 -11.08
CA ARG A 280 -3.42 0.16 -10.62
C ARG A 280 -2.46 1.21 -10.11
N VAL A 281 -2.39 2.35 -10.80
CA VAL A 281 -1.48 3.45 -10.46
C VAL A 281 -2.26 4.72 -10.17
N SER A 282 -1.93 5.37 -9.06
CA SER A 282 -2.50 6.64 -8.66
C SER A 282 -1.99 7.78 -9.53
N GLY A 283 -2.87 8.70 -9.93
CA GLY A 283 -2.45 9.93 -10.60
C GLY A 283 -1.60 10.88 -9.72
N TYR A 284 -1.49 10.57 -8.43
CA TYR A 284 -0.63 11.29 -7.50
C TYR A 284 0.75 10.66 -7.35
N SER A 285 1.00 9.49 -7.93
CA SER A 285 2.32 8.88 -7.88
C SER A 285 3.34 9.71 -8.67
N ASN A 286 4.59 9.69 -8.23
CA ASN A 286 5.67 10.43 -8.88
C ASN A 286 6.06 9.85 -10.26
N PHE A 287 5.55 8.65 -10.60
CA PHE A 287 5.74 7.98 -11.88
C PHE A 287 4.44 7.88 -12.71
N ALA A 288 3.37 8.56 -12.29
CA ALA A 288 2.06 8.51 -12.95
C ALA A 288 2.13 8.74 -14.46
N LEU A 289 2.96 9.68 -14.88
CA LEU A 289 3.09 10.13 -16.27
C LEU A 289 4.23 9.43 -17.04
N GLN A 290 4.85 8.41 -16.45
CA GLN A 290 5.80 7.58 -17.19
C GLN A 290 5.06 6.73 -18.22
N PRO A 291 5.65 6.53 -19.42
CA PRO A 291 5.01 5.74 -20.46
C PRO A 291 4.88 4.28 -20.04
N LEU A 292 3.78 3.66 -20.44
CA LEU A 292 3.60 2.20 -20.37
C LEU A 292 4.57 1.50 -21.33
N PRO A 293 4.86 0.22 -21.12
CA PRO A 293 5.63 -0.57 -22.06
C PRO A 293 4.98 -0.62 -23.45
N THR A 294 5.74 -0.99 -24.46
CA THR A 294 5.18 -1.28 -25.79
C THR A 294 4.21 -2.46 -25.72
N ASN A 295 3.08 -2.35 -26.44
CA ASN A 295 2.10 -3.44 -26.51
C ASN A 295 2.76 -4.78 -26.90
N GLY A 296 2.49 -5.81 -26.12
CA GLY A 296 3.11 -7.14 -26.26
C GLY A 296 4.48 -7.29 -25.60
N ALA A 297 5.05 -6.23 -25.00
CA ALA A 297 6.28 -6.34 -24.22
C ALA A 297 6.07 -7.29 -23.02
N LYS A 298 7.11 -8.07 -22.73
CA LYS A 298 7.16 -8.97 -21.57
C LYS A 298 8.16 -8.44 -20.56
N GLY A 299 7.75 -8.45 -19.29
CA GLY A 299 8.58 -7.96 -18.19
C GLY A 299 8.12 -8.50 -16.84
N ASN A 300 8.65 -7.92 -15.78
CA ASN A 300 8.41 -8.35 -14.42
C ASN A 300 7.77 -7.21 -13.63
N ILE A 301 6.88 -7.56 -12.70
CA ILE A 301 6.26 -6.61 -11.78
C ILE A 301 6.30 -7.18 -10.37
N THR A 302 6.87 -6.43 -9.43
CA THR A 302 6.76 -6.73 -8.00
C THR A 302 5.70 -5.84 -7.38
N ALA A 303 4.64 -6.41 -6.81
CA ALA A 303 3.49 -5.64 -6.34
C ALA A 303 2.82 -6.27 -5.13
N ILE A 304 2.10 -5.47 -4.36
CA ILE A 304 1.10 -5.99 -3.43
C ILE A 304 -0.06 -6.55 -4.27
N TYR A 305 -0.37 -7.82 -4.06
CA TYR A 305 -1.46 -8.51 -4.75
C TYR A 305 -2.79 -8.21 -4.09
N THR A 306 -3.72 -7.62 -4.83
CA THR A 306 -5.00 -7.17 -4.30
C THR A 306 -6.17 -7.65 -5.14
N LYS A 307 -7.37 -7.59 -4.56
CA LYS A 307 -8.62 -8.01 -5.18
C LYS A 307 -9.65 -6.89 -5.05
N TYR A 308 -10.37 -6.61 -6.10
CA TYR A 308 -11.34 -5.52 -6.13
C TYR A 308 -12.60 -5.89 -6.90
N SER A 309 -13.75 -5.55 -6.35
CA SER A 309 -15.00 -5.44 -7.09
C SER A 309 -15.76 -4.20 -6.64
N SER A 310 -16.41 -3.52 -7.57
CA SER A 310 -17.18 -2.31 -7.25
C SER A 310 -18.44 -2.60 -6.42
N LYS A 311 -18.97 -3.82 -6.50
CA LYS A 311 -20.20 -4.25 -5.82
C LYS A 311 -20.21 -5.76 -5.60
N SER A 312 -21.11 -6.22 -4.72
CA SER A 312 -21.39 -7.65 -4.56
C SER A 312 -21.88 -8.25 -5.89
N GLY A 313 -21.33 -9.41 -6.26
CA GLY A 313 -21.62 -10.07 -7.53
C GLY A 313 -21.09 -9.37 -8.78
N GLY A 314 -20.31 -8.27 -8.62
CA GLY A 314 -19.62 -7.63 -9.73
C GLY A 314 -18.40 -8.42 -10.19
N TYR A 315 -17.88 -8.05 -11.36
CA TYR A 315 -16.64 -8.64 -11.87
C TYR A 315 -15.48 -8.36 -10.92
N ILE A 316 -14.80 -9.43 -10.53
CA ILE A 316 -13.63 -9.35 -9.65
C ILE A 316 -12.39 -9.06 -10.50
N LYS A 317 -11.66 -8.02 -10.11
CA LYS A 317 -10.39 -7.63 -10.69
C LYS A 317 -9.28 -7.95 -9.70
N TYR A 318 -8.27 -8.66 -10.17
CA TYR A 318 -7.03 -8.80 -9.43
C TYR A 318 -6.13 -7.63 -9.79
N GLN A 319 -5.72 -6.88 -8.79
CA GLN A 319 -4.96 -5.65 -8.99
C GLN A 319 -3.56 -5.76 -8.41
N LEU A 320 -2.62 -5.14 -9.09
CA LEU A 320 -1.22 -5.00 -8.69
C LEU A 320 -1.02 -3.57 -8.20
N LEU A 321 -0.60 -3.44 -6.95
CA LEU A 321 -0.28 -2.16 -6.33
C LEU A 321 1.23 -2.10 -6.09
N VAL A 322 1.96 -1.40 -6.95
CA VAL A 322 3.42 -1.24 -6.85
C VAL A 322 3.77 -0.13 -5.86
N ASN A 323 4.89 -0.26 -5.17
CA ASN A 323 5.40 0.76 -4.27
C ASN A 323 6.03 1.92 -5.04
N SER A 324 6.74 1.62 -6.14
CA SER A 324 7.45 2.62 -6.95
C SER A 324 7.65 2.13 -8.39
N MET A 325 8.25 2.98 -9.23
CA MET A 325 8.65 2.60 -10.58
C MET A 325 9.72 1.50 -10.61
N ASN A 326 10.53 1.38 -9.56
CA ASN A 326 11.58 0.35 -9.47
C ASN A 326 11.02 -1.08 -9.37
N ASP A 327 9.73 -1.21 -9.09
CA ASP A 327 9.04 -2.50 -9.01
C ASP A 327 8.56 -3.00 -10.38
N ILE A 328 8.80 -2.23 -11.44
CA ILE A 328 8.37 -2.49 -12.81
C ILE A 328 9.61 -2.59 -13.70
N ASP A 329 9.81 -3.75 -14.31
CA ASP A 329 10.97 -4.09 -15.14
C ASP A 329 10.51 -4.62 -16.51
N PHE A 330 10.45 -3.67 -17.52
CA PHE A 330 10.01 -3.90 -18.90
C PHE A 330 10.96 -3.30 -19.93
#